data_634717bf146831b9eb564fcf77951b54
#
_entry.id   634717bf146831b9eb564fcf77951b54
#
_cell.length_a   1.000
_cell.length_b   1.000
_cell.length_c   1.000
_cell.angle_alpha   90.00
_cell.angle_beta   90.00
_cell.angle_gamma   90.00
#
_symmetry.space_group_name_H-M   'P 1'
#
loop_
_entity.id
_entity.type
_entity.pdbx_description
1 polymer ?
#
loop_
_entity_poly.entity_id
_entity_poly.type
_entity_poly.pdbx_seq_one_letter_code
_entity_poly.pdbx_strand_id
1 'polypeptide(L)'
;MIYDSLIAPFADFEFMRRALVGSLALALGAPPVGVFLMLRRMSLIGDAMAHAILPGAAIGFLLAGLSLFAMAGGGLIAGLLIAFGAGLIARATLLKEDASLAAFFLISLALGVTIVSVKGSNVDLLHFLFGSVLAIDDPTLLLIVGITSVSLLVLALIWRPLVLECVDPGYLRSVSRAGGPAHIAFLALVVLNLIGGFQALGTLLAVGIMMLPAVISRFWARDITTMIGVAIGCAAISGYAGLLVSYHANLPSGPAIILVAGVLYALSVVFGPVGGLLWLALPQRHLEA
;
A
#
# COMPACT_ATOMS: atom_id res chain seq x y z
N MET A 1 29.40 -0.17 -19.76
CA MET A 1 28.58 -1.36 -19.46
C MET A 1 27.79 -1.26 -18.15
N ILE A 2 28.39 -1.18 -16.93
CA ILE A 2 27.59 -1.09 -15.67
C ILE A 2 26.84 0.24 -15.60
N TYR A 3 27.46 1.35 -15.93
CA TYR A 3 26.81 2.66 -15.97
C TYR A 3 25.65 2.68 -16.97
N ASP A 4 25.87 2.19 -18.17
CA ASP A 4 24.87 2.21 -19.26
C ASP A 4 23.63 1.38 -18.94
N SER A 5 23.78 0.27 -18.19
CA SER A 5 22.66 -0.60 -17.84
C SER A 5 21.94 -0.22 -16.56
N LEU A 6 22.60 0.41 -15.59
CA LEU A 6 21.98 0.70 -14.28
C LEU A 6 21.63 2.17 -14.09
N ILE A 7 22.45 3.10 -14.57
CA ILE A 7 22.31 4.53 -14.27
C ILE A 7 21.81 5.33 -15.48
N ALA A 8 22.31 5.02 -16.69
CA ALA A 8 21.96 5.76 -17.91
C ALA A 8 20.44 5.83 -18.15
N PRO A 9 19.61 4.79 -17.93
CA PRO A 9 18.17 4.90 -18.12
C PRO A 9 17.52 6.00 -17.27
N PHE A 10 18.05 6.23 -16.08
CA PHE A 10 17.54 7.30 -15.19
C PHE A 10 18.19 8.66 -15.45
N ALA A 11 19.40 8.70 -16.00
CA ALA A 11 20.08 9.93 -16.36
C ALA A 11 19.54 10.54 -17.65
N ASP A 12 19.30 9.70 -18.65
CA ASP A 12 18.97 10.12 -20.01
C ASP A 12 17.47 10.37 -20.21
N PHE A 13 16.60 9.66 -19.47
CA PHE A 13 15.15 9.74 -19.64
C PHE A 13 14.43 10.36 -18.45
N GLU A 14 13.74 11.47 -18.70
CA GLU A 14 13.00 12.22 -17.69
C GLU A 14 11.87 11.38 -17.08
N PHE A 15 11.13 10.62 -17.88
CA PHE A 15 10.06 9.76 -17.39
C PHE A 15 10.57 8.69 -16.41
N MET A 16 11.79 8.15 -16.64
CA MET A 16 12.40 7.17 -15.72
C MET A 16 12.79 7.83 -14.39
N ARG A 17 13.28 9.07 -14.41
CA ARG A 17 13.56 9.81 -13.16
C ARG A 17 12.30 10.07 -12.36
N ARG A 18 11.21 10.52 -13.02
CA ARG A 18 9.91 10.74 -12.36
C ARG A 18 9.36 9.44 -11.78
N ALA A 19 9.41 8.34 -12.55
CA ALA A 19 9.01 7.02 -12.09
C ALA A 19 9.81 6.55 -10.87
N LEU A 20 11.12 6.77 -10.86
CA LEU A 20 11.99 6.42 -9.74
C LEU A 20 11.65 7.25 -8.50
N VAL A 21 11.53 8.58 -8.63
CA VAL A 21 11.20 9.46 -7.50
C VAL A 21 9.82 9.11 -6.94
N GLY A 22 8.83 8.88 -7.80
CA GLY A 22 7.49 8.48 -7.39
C GLY A 22 7.48 7.12 -6.66
N SER A 23 8.19 6.12 -7.19
CA SER A 23 8.29 4.80 -6.55
C SER A 23 9.05 4.86 -5.21
N LEU A 24 10.11 5.66 -5.09
CA LEU A 24 10.83 5.87 -3.84
C LEU A 24 10.00 6.63 -2.82
N ALA A 25 9.24 7.63 -3.24
CA ALA A 25 8.32 8.34 -2.34
C ALA A 25 7.26 7.39 -1.78
N LEU A 26 6.66 6.54 -2.62
CA LEU A 26 5.72 5.51 -2.16
C LEU A 26 6.40 4.46 -1.28
N ALA A 27 7.65 4.08 -1.59
CA ALA A 27 8.42 3.15 -0.77
C ALA A 27 8.69 3.69 0.65
N LEU A 28 8.70 5.00 0.85
CA LEU A 28 8.81 5.62 2.16
C LEU A 28 7.47 5.66 2.92
N GLY A 29 6.35 5.88 2.22
CA GLY A 29 5.05 6.10 2.86
C GLY A 29 4.21 4.84 3.05
N ALA A 30 4.11 3.98 2.05
CA ALA A 30 3.19 2.85 2.04
C ALA A 30 3.65 1.64 2.89
N PRO A 31 4.91 1.16 2.82
CA PRO A 31 5.35 0.00 3.60
C PRO A 31 5.23 0.14 5.12
N PRO A 32 5.51 1.31 5.75
CA PRO A 32 5.25 1.49 7.17
C PRO A 32 3.80 1.22 7.56
N VAL A 33 2.85 1.69 6.75
CA VAL A 33 1.42 1.43 6.94
C VAL A 33 1.12 -0.07 6.76
N GLY A 34 1.73 -0.71 5.76
CA GLY A 34 1.63 -2.16 5.52
C GLY A 34 2.14 -3.01 6.68
N VAL A 35 3.24 -2.60 7.35
CA VAL A 35 3.75 -3.28 8.55
C VAL A 35 2.70 -3.29 9.67
N PHE A 36 2.05 -2.18 9.94
CA PHE A 36 0.97 -2.13 10.93
C PHE A 36 -0.26 -2.93 10.51
N LEU A 37 -0.65 -2.91 9.22
CA LEU A 37 -1.73 -3.77 8.71
C LEU A 37 -1.43 -5.25 8.96
N MET A 38 -0.21 -5.69 8.65
CA MET A 38 0.23 -7.05 8.86
C MET A 38 0.23 -7.44 10.34
N LEU A 39 0.78 -6.59 11.22
CA LEU A 39 0.83 -6.84 12.67
C LEU A 39 -0.56 -6.90 13.30
N ARG A 40 -1.51 -6.16 12.78
CA ARG A 40 -2.91 -6.16 13.20
C ARG A 40 -3.74 -7.30 12.57
N ARG A 41 -3.12 -8.16 11.76
CA ARG A 41 -3.78 -9.24 11.01
C ARG A 41 -4.85 -8.76 10.02
N MET A 42 -4.66 -7.56 9.48
CA MET A 42 -5.58 -6.87 8.59
C MET A 42 -5.04 -6.81 7.14
N SER A 43 -4.24 -7.79 6.73
CA SER A 43 -3.51 -7.78 5.44
C SER A 43 -4.41 -7.70 4.21
N LEU A 44 -5.61 -8.30 4.27
CA LEU A 44 -6.59 -8.27 3.17
C LEU A 44 -7.33 -6.93 3.04
N ILE A 45 -7.28 -6.09 4.08
CA ILE A 45 -7.96 -4.79 4.07
C ILE A 45 -7.35 -3.86 3.03
N GLY A 46 -6.05 -3.93 2.79
CA GLY A 46 -5.40 -3.15 1.75
C GLY A 46 -6.04 -3.37 0.37
N ASP A 47 -6.25 -4.63 0.00
CA ASP A 47 -6.90 -4.98 -1.27
C ASP A 47 -8.38 -4.59 -1.30
N ALA A 48 -9.13 -4.89 -0.25
CA ALA A 48 -10.53 -4.48 -0.13
C ALA A 48 -10.71 -2.96 -0.24
N MET A 49 -9.85 -2.18 0.42
CA MET A 49 -9.91 -0.72 0.38
C MET A 49 -9.50 -0.15 -0.98
N ALA A 50 -8.56 -0.77 -1.70
CA ALA A 50 -8.18 -0.34 -3.04
C ALA A 50 -9.37 -0.35 -4.01
N HIS A 51 -10.22 -1.36 -3.91
CA HIS A 51 -11.45 -1.43 -4.70
C HIS A 51 -12.60 -0.59 -4.12
N ALA A 52 -12.63 -0.39 -2.81
CA ALA A 52 -13.61 0.46 -2.14
C ALA A 52 -13.56 1.94 -2.57
N ILE A 53 -12.41 2.40 -3.03
CA ILE A 53 -12.15 3.76 -3.52
C ILE A 53 -12.79 4.00 -4.90
N LEU A 54 -13.00 2.95 -5.72
CA LEU A 54 -13.42 3.06 -7.12
C LEU A 54 -14.68 3.88 -7.37
N PRO A 55 -15.80 3.69 -6.64
CA PRO A 55 -17.01 4.49 -6.92
C PRO A 55 -16.79 5.97 -6.69
N GLY A 56 -16.03 6.33 -5.67
CA GLY A 56 -15.71 7.73 -5.40
C GLY A 56 -14.83 8.34 -6.48
N ALA A 57 -13.83 7.62 -6.95
CA ALA A 57 -13.01 8.05 -8.08
C ALA A 57 -13.85 8.17 -9.38
N ALA A 58 -14.77 7.23 -9.61
CA ALA A 58 -15.71 7.28 -10.74
C ALA A 58 -16.64 8.49 -10.67
N ILE A 59 -17.18 8.82 -9.51
CA ILE A 59 -17.99 10.03 -9.29
C ILE A 59 -17.14 11.27 -9.52
N GLY A 60 -15.92 11.33 -9.01
CA GLY A 60 -14.98 12.44 -9.25
C GLY A 60 -14.71 12.64 -10.74
N PHE A 61 -14.51 11.56 -11.48
CA PHE A 61 -14.38 11.57 -12.95
C PHE A 61 -15.64 12.10 -13.64
N LEU A 62 -16.81 11.69 -13.21
CA LEU A 62 -18.08 12.15 -13.81
C LEU A 62 -18.35 13.64 -13.59
N LEU A 63 -17.89 14.19 -12.45
CA LEU A 63 -18.12 15.59 -12.08
C LEU A 63 -17.11 16.55 -12.74
N ALA A 64 -15.86 16.15 -12.85
CA ALA A 64 -14.75 17.02 -13.27
C ALA A 64 -13.86 16.42 -14.37
N GLY A 65 -14.30 15.36 -15.06
CA GLY A 65 -13.52 14.68 -16.08
C GLY A 65 -12.25 14.03 -15.50
N LEU A 66 -11.17 14.00 -16.30
CA LEU A 66 -9.87 13.44 -15.90
C LEU A 66 -9.09 14.32 -14.90
N SER A 67 -9.78 14.99 -13.98
CA SER A 67 -9.14 15.78 -12.93
C SER A 67 -8.58 14.89 -11.85
N LEU A 68 -7.26 14.86 -11.71
CA LEU A 68 -6.51 14.10 -10.69
C LEU A 68 -7.06 14.37 -9.28
N PHE A 69 -7.25 15.65 -8.94
CA PHE A 69 -7.70 16.04 -7.60
C PHE A 69 -9.17 15.67 -7.33
N ALA A 70 -10.03 15.73 -8.33
CA ALA A 70 -11.43 15.34 -8.18
C ALA A 70 -11.57 13.83 -8.00
N MET A 71 -10.82 13.04 -8.76
CA MET A 71 -10.79 11.58 -8.63
C MET A 71 -10.16 11.13 -7.31
N ALA A 72 -9.03 11.73 -6.92
CA ALA A 72 -8.39 11.46 -5.63
C ALA A 72 -9.28 11.85 -4.45
N GLY A 73 -9.90 13.04 -4.51
CA GLY A 73 -10.83 13.51 -3.47
C GLY A 73 -12.09 12.65 -3.35
N GLY A 74 -12.69 12.27 -4.47
CA GLY A 74 -13.82 11.34 -4.50
C GLY A 74 -13.47 9.99 -3.93
N GLY A 75 -12.32 9.43 -4.33
CA GLY A 75 -11.79 8.18 -3.77
C GLY A 75 -11.53 8.25 -2.27
N LEU A 76 -10.94 9.35 -1.79
CA LEU A 76 -10.69 9.58 -0.37
C LEU A 76 -11.99 9.59 0.44
N ILE A 77 -12.99 10.33 -0.03
CA ILE A 77 -14.30 10.41 0.64
C ILE A 77 -14.95 9.01 0.68
N ALA A 78 -15.00 8.29 -0.44
CA ALA A 78 -15.57 6.95 -0.49
C ALA A 78 -14.81 5.97 0.42
N GLY A 79 -13.48 5.94 0.36
CA GLY A 79 -12.66 5.07 1.19
C GLY A 79 -12.85 5.36 2.69
N LEU A 80 -12.90 6.63 3.10
CA LEU A 80 -13.16 7.02 4.49
C LEU A 80 -14.56 6.66 4.94
N LEU A 81 -15.58 6.86 4.11
CA LEU A 81 -16.97 6.47 4.43
C LEU A 81 -17.08 4.96 4.65
N ILE A 82 -16.40 4.16 3.82
CA ILE A 82 -16.40 2.71 3.94
C ILE A 82 -15.63 2.27 5.18
N ALA A 83 -14.44 2.82 5.41
CA ALA A 83 -13.65 2.51 6.61
C ALA A 83 -14.41 2.84 7.89
N PHE A 84 -15.04 4.02 7.93
CA PHE A 84 -15.84 4.46 9.08
C PHE A 84 -17.11 3.62 9.23
N GLY A 85 -17.84 3.36 8.14
CA GLY A 85 -19.04 2.53 8.12
C GLY A 85 -18.78 1.10 8.60
N ALA A 86 -17.71 0.47 8.11
CA ALA A 86 -17.30 -0.87 8.54
C ALA A 86 -16.93 -0.91 10.03
N GLY A 87 -16.18 0.10 10.50
CA GLY A 87 -15.83 0.22 11.91
C GLY A 87 -17.05 0.45 12.82
N LEU A 88 -18.05 1.21 12.37
CA LEU A 88 -19.31 1.40 13.10
C LEU A 88 -20.11 0.10 13.20
N ILE A 89 -20.25 -0.63 12.09
CA ILE A 89 -20.99 -1.91 12.08
C ILE A 89 -20.31 -2.94 12.97
N ALA A 90 -18.98 -3.05 12.91
CA ALA A 90 -18.22 -3.95 13.75
C ALA A 90 -18.37 -3.65 15.26
N ARG A 91 -18.63 -2.39 15.62
CA ARG A 91 -18.88 -1.98 17.02
C ARG A 91 -20.34 -2.16 17.45
N ALA A 92 -21.28 -2.02 16.50
CA ALA A 92 -22.72 -2.09 16.77
C ALA A 92 -23.30 -3.51 16.64
N THR A 93 -22.56 -4.45 16.04
CA THR A 93 -23.03 -5.82 15.74
C THR A 93 -22.01 -6.86 16.19
N LEU A 94 -22.34 -8.13 16.01
CA LEU A 94 -21.46 -9.27 16.27
C LEU A 94 -20.46 -9.52 15.13
N LEU A 95 -20.53 -8.75 14.03
CA LEU A 95 -19.65 -8.92 12.88
C LEU A 95 -18.24 -8.43 13.21
N LYS A 96 -17.25 -9.21 12.74
CA LYS A 96 -15.84 -8.77 12.78
C LYS A 96 -15.62 -7.68 11.72
N GLU A 97 -14.66 -6.79 11.98
CA GLU A 97 -14.32 -5.68 11.09
C GLU A 97 -13.97 -6.15 9.66
N ASP A 98 -13.22 -7.26 9.54
CA ASP A 98 -12.88 -7.87 8.24
C ASP A 98 -14.12 -8.27 7.42
N ALA A 99 -15.12 -8.88 8.06
CA ALA A 99 -16.36 -9.30 7.40
C ALA A 99 -17.18 -8.07 6.95
N SER A 100 -17.23 -7.03 7.77
CA SER A 100 -17.90 -5.79 7.44
C SER A 100 -17.21 -5.07 6.27
N LEU A 101 -15.89 -4.98 6.30
CA LEU A 101 -15.10 -4.41 5.19
C LEU A 101 -15.27 -5.20 3.90
N ALA A 102 -15.30 -6.54 3.96
CA ALA A 102 -15.55 -7.38 2.79
C ALA A 102 -16.93 -7.13 2.16
N ALA A 103 -17.96 -6.95 2.97
CA ALA A 103 -19.30 -6.62 2.49
C ALA A 103 -19.32 -5.23 1.82
N PHE A 104 -18.75 -4.21 2.45
CA PHE A 104 -18.64 -2.87 1.87
C PHE A 104 -17.81 -2.85 0.60
N PHE A 105 -16.74 -3.63 0.55
CA PHE A 105 -15.91 -3.79 -0.66
C PHE A 105 -16.76 -4.29 -1.83
N LEU A 106 -17.52 -5.37 -1.64
CA LEU A 106 -18.34 -5.94 -2.72
C LEU A 106 -19.43 -4.98 -3.19
N ILE A 107 -20.10 -4.30 -2.26
CA ILE A 107 -21.11 -3.28 -2.57
C ILE A 107 -20.46 -2.13 -3.34
N SER A 108 -19.33 -1.65 -2.87
CA SER A 108 -18.60 -0.54 -3.49
C SER A 108 -18.13 -0.88 -4.89
N LEU A 109 -17.55 -2.08 -5.07
CA LEU A 109 -17.10 -2.56 -6.38
C LEU A 109 -18.28 -2.62 -7.36
N ALA A 110 -19.41 -3.20 -6.95
CA ALA A 110 -20.62 -3.27 -7.76
C ALA A 110 -21.14 -1.88 -8.15
N LEU A 111 -21.16 -0.95 -7.20
CA LEU A 111 -21.54 0.44 -7.46
C LEU A 111 -20.58 1.13 -8.45
N GLY A 112 -19.28 0.98 -8.25
CA GLY A 112 -18.25 1.56 -9.13
C GLY A 112 -18.39 1.07 -10.57
N VAL A 113 -18.49 -0.26 -10.75
CA VAL A 113 -18.71 -0.87 -12.07
C VAL A 113 -20.03 -0.39 -12.70
N THR A 114 -21.11 -0.32 -11.92
CA THR A 114 -22.41 0.14 -12.41
C THR A 114 -22.35 1.59 -12.88
N ILE A 115 -21.73 2.48 -12.09
CA ILE A 115 -21.60 3.91 -12.45
C ILE A 115 -20.85 4.07 -13.77
N VAL A 116 -19.71 3.35 -13.94
CA VAL A 116 -18.92 3.41 -15.17
C VAL A 116 -19.68 2.83 -16.35
N SER A 117 -20.40 1.71 -16.17
CA SER A 117 -21.15 1.04 -17.24
C SER A 117 -22.33 1.86 -17.76
N VAL A 118 -23.10 2.51 -16.88
CA VAL A 118 -24.30 3.29 -17.26
C VAL A 118 -23.94 4.53 -18.07
N LYS A 119 -22.79 5.13 -17.82
CA LYS A 119 -22.38 6.35 -18.54
C LYS A 119 -21.66 6.07 -19.86
N GLY A 120 -21.43 4.79 -20.23
CA GLY A 120 -20.87 4.42 -21.54
C GLY A 120 -19.48 5.01 -21.78
N SER A 121 -18.67 5.17 -20.72
CA SER A 121 -17.31 5.67 -20.89
C SER A 121 -16.45 4.58 -21.55
N ASN A 122 -15.85 4.90 -22.72
CA ASN A 122 -14.80 4.09 -23.36
C ASN A 122 -13.48 4.13 -22.56
N VAL A 123 -13.55 4.39 -21.26
CA VAL A 123 -12.37 4.35 -20.38
C VAL A 123 -11.99 2.88 -20.22
N ASP A 124 -10.84 2.54 -20.76
CA ASP A 124 -10.29 1.19 -20.62
C ASP A 124 -10.04 0.91 -19.14
N LEU A 125 -10.94 0.14 -18.52
CA LEU A 125 -10.85 -0.28 -17.12
C LEU A 125 -9.52 -0.98 -16.83
N LEU A 126 -8.93 -1.64 -17.83
CA LEU A 126 -7.61 -2.28 -17.71
C LEU A 126 -6.51 -1.22 -17.53
N HIS A 127 -6.57 -0.13 -18.26
CA HIS A 127 -5.61 0.96 -18.10
C HIS A 127 -5.72 1.61 -16.71
N PHE A 128 -6.94 1.70 -16.19
CA PHE A 128 -7.20 2.23 -14.84
C PHE A 128 -6.72 1.28 -13.72
N LEU A 129 -6.82 -0.05 -13.92
CA LEU A 129 -6.39 -1.05 -12.95
C LEU A 129 -4.88 -1.24 -12.91
N PHE A 130 -4.23 -1.23 -14.08
CA PHE A 130 -2.79 -1.50 -14.16
C PHE A 130 -1.93 -0.23 -14.11
N GLY A 131 -2.51 0.95 -14.34
CA GLY A 131 -1.79 2.22 -14.32
C GLY A 131 -0.58 2.23 -15.26
N SER A 132 0.17 3.32 -15.24
CA SER A 132 1.46 3.39 -15.92
C SER A 132 2.43 4.21 -15.08
N VAL A 133 3.35 3.53 -14.41
CA VAL A 133 4.42 4.18 -13.61
C VAL A 133 5.25 5.14 -14.47
N LEU A 134 5.39 4.83 -15.76
CA LEU A 134 6.18 5.65 -16.70
C LEU A 134 5.43 6.89 -17.19
N ALA A 135 4.13 7.03 -16.91
CA ALA A 135 3.31 8.16 -17.29
C ALA A 135 3.08 9.17 -16.13
N ILE A 136 3.89 9.11 -15.07
CA ILE A 136 3.80 10.02 -13.93
C ILE A 136 4.17 11.44 -14.40
N ASP A 137 3.21 12.36 -14.26
CA ASP A 137 3.37 13.80 -14.47
C ASP A 137 3.72 14.53 -13.17
N ASP A 138 4.07 15.81 -13.27
CA ASP A 138 4.46 16.62 -12.12
C ASP A 138 3.33 16.76 -11.07
N PRO A 139 2.04 16.98 -11.44
CA PRO A 139 0.95 17.01 -10.49
C PRO A 139 0.79 15.69 -9.71
N THR A 140 0.90 14.55 -10.39
CA THR A 140 0.84 13.22 -9.76
C THR A 140 2.01 13.02 -8.81
N LEU A 141 3.23 13.42 -9.21
CA LEU A 141 4.41 13.33 -8.37
C LEU A 141 4.26 14.16 -7.09
N LEU A 142 3.78 15.41 -7.21
CA LEU A 142 3.50 16.27 -6.06
C LEU A 142 2.44 15.68 -5.13
N LEU A 143 1.39 15.08 -5.69
CA LEU A 143 0.36 14.41 -4.92
C LEU A 143 0.95 13.23 -4.12
N ILE A 144 1.78 12.38 -4.74
CA ILE A 144 2.42 11.25 -4.06
C ILE A 144 3.33 11.72 -2.93
N VAL A 145 4.19 12.70 -3.21
CA VAL A 145 5.11 13.26 -2.20
C VAL A 145 4.33 13.91 -1.06
N GLY A 146 3.26 14.63 -1.38
CA GLY A 146 2.35 15.21 -0.38
C GLY A 146 1.69 14.15 0.50
N ILE A 147 1.13 13.10 -0.11
CA ILE A 147 0.53 11.98 0.62
C ILE A 147 1.57 11.28 1.50
N THR A 148 2.75 11.00 0.97
CA THR A 148 3.84 10.38 1.74
C THR A 148 4.23 11.23 2.94
N SER A 149 4.40 12.54 2.75
CA SER A 149 4.77 13.47 3.81
C SER A 149 3.71 13.51 4.92
N VAL A 150 2.44 13.63 4.54
CA VAL A 150 1.31 13.60 5.48
C VAL A 150 1.24 12.25 6.19
N SER A 151 1.44 11.14 5.47
CA SER A 151 1.40 9.80 6.04
C SER A 151 2.48 9.59 7.09
N LEU A 152 3.72 9.99 6.82
CA LEU A 152 4.81 9.87 7.76
C LEU A 152 4.59 10.76 9.00
N LEU A 153 4.09 11.98 8.81
CA LEU A 153 3.79 12.89 9.90
C LEU A 153 2.67 12.35 10.81
N VAL A 154 1.55 11.93 10.22
CA VAL A 154 0.43 11.36 10.98
C VAL A 154 0.84 10.06 11.66
N LEU A 155 1.60 9.18 10.97
CA LEU A 155 2.11 7.95 11.55
C LEU A 155 3.01 8.23 12.76
N ALA A 156 3.87 9.25 12.69
CA ALA A 156 4.70 9.67 13.82
C ALA A 156 3.84 10.17 15.01
N LEU A 157 2.78 10.92 14.74
CA LEU A 157 1.85 11.41 15.77
C LEU A 157 1.10 10.29 16.49
N ILE A 158 0.61 9.30 15.72
CA ILE A 158 -0.17 8.17 16.26
C ILE A 158 0.69 6.95 16.60
N TRP A 159 2.02 7.05 16.53
CA TRP A 159 2.95 5.94 16.74
C TRP A 159 2.71 5.19 18.02
N ARG A 160 2.69 5.90 19.15
CA ARG A 160 2.53 5.28 20.47
C ARG A 160 1.22 4.51 20.63
N PRO A 161 0.04 5.11 20.38
CA PRO A 161 -1.22 4.37 20.48
C PRO A 161 -1.31 3.24 19.46
N LEU A 162 -0.70 3.37 18.28
CA LEU A 162 -0.72 2.33 17.25
C LEU A 162 0.10 1.10 17.67
N VAL A 163 1.30 1.30 18.22
CA VAL A 163 2.13 0.22 18.75
C VAL A 163 1.44 -0.47 19.92
N LEU A 164 0.86 0.28 20.85
CA LEU A 164 0.11 -0.29 21.98
C LEU A 164 -1.10 -1.11 21.52
N GLU A 165 -1.79 -0.66 20.48
CA GLU A 165 -2.93 -1.38 19.91
C GLU A 165 -2.52 -2.69 19.24
N CYS A 166 -1.29 -2.78 18.68
CA CYS A 166 -0.75 -4.01 18.12
C CYS A 166 -0.34 -5.02 19.21
N VAL A 167 0.10 -4.56 20.39
CA VAL A 167 0.60 -5.42 21.48
C VAL A 167 -0.53 -5.84 22.41
N ASP A 168 -1.29 -4.90 22.92
CA ASP A 168 -2.41 -5.15 23.83
C ASP A 168 -3.53 -4.10 23.64
N PRO A 169 -4.53 -4.40 22.79
CA PRO A 169 -5.68 -3.52 22.59
C PRO A 169 -6.54 -3.32 23.86
N GLY A 170 -6.55 -4.31 24.76
CA GLY A 170 -7.29 -4.25 26.03
C GLY A 170 -6.66 -3.22 26.97
N TYR A 171 -5.35 -3.28 27.13
CA TYR A 171 -4.59 -2.31 27.91
C TYR A 171 -4.79 -0.88 27.41
N LEU A 172 -4.68 -0.67 26.09
CA LEU A 172 -4.89 0.66 25.51
C LEU A 172 -6.27 1.23 25.85
N ARG A 173 -7.32 0.41 25.81
CA ARG A 173 -8.69 0.83 26.15
C ARG A 173 -8.88 1.17 27.63
N SER A 174 -8.14 0.51 28.52
CA SER A 174 -8.22 0.77 29.97
C SER A 174 -7.49 2.06 30.38
N VAL A 175 -6.39 2.40 29.69
CA VAL A 175 -5.51 3.52 30.05
C VAL A 175 -5.80 4.79 29.26
N SER A 176 -6.29 4.68 28.01
CA SER A 176 -6.44 5.83 27.12
C SER A 176 -7.64 5.73 26.18
N ARG A 177 -8.28 6.88 25.94
CA ARG A 177 -9.31 7.01 24.90
C ARG A 177 -8.71 7.21 23.49
N ALA A 178 -7.39 7.23 23.35
CA ALA A 178 -6.70 7.51 22.10
C ALA A 178 -6.80 6.36 21.05
N GLY A 179 -7.16 5.14 21.46
CA GLY A 179 -7.25 3.99 20.56
C GLY A 179 -8.25 4.18 19.42
N GLY A 180 -9.44 4.70 19.70
CA GLY A 180 -10.45 4.96 18.65
C GLY A 180 -10.00 5.96 17.59
N PRO A 181 -9.59 7.17 17.97
CA PRO A 181 -9.03 8.15 17.02
C PRO A 181 -7.81 7.66 16.28
N ALA A 182 -6.87 6.94 16.93
CA ALA A 182 -5.69 6.39 16.30
C ALA A 182 -6.04 5.32 15.24
N HIS A 183 -7.03 4.47 15.52
CA HIS A 183 -7.53 3.49 14.58
C HIS A 183 -8.15 4.15 13.33
N ILE A 184 -9.00 5.16 13.51
CA ILE A 184 -9.60 5.90 12.39
C ILE A 184 -8.52 6.62 11.58
N ALA A 185 -7.57 7.28 12.24
CA ALA A 185 -6.44 7.93 11.58
C ALA A 185 -5.60 6.92 10.80
N PHE A 186 -5.36 5.73 11.35
CA PHE A 186 -4.64 4.67 10.67
C PHE A 186 -5.38 4.18 9.41
N LEU A 187 -6.68 3.93 9.48
CA LEU A 187 -7.48 3.57 8.30
C LEU A 187 -7.47 4.68 7.25
N ALA A 188 -7.51 5.94 7.68
CA ALA A 188 -7.36 7.08 6.77
C ALA A 188 -5.98 7.08 6.08
N LEU A 189 -4.91 6.72 6.78
CA LEU A 189 -3.58 6.55 6.18
C LEU A 189 -3.54 5.43 5.15
N VAL A 190 -4.20 4.30 5.41
CA VAL A 190 -4.33 3.21 4.44
C VAL A 190 -4.98 3.71 3.15
N VAL A 191 -6.15 4.37 3.27
CA VAL A 191 -6.87 4.94 2.13
C VAL A 191 -6.00 5.95 1.39
N LEU A 192 -5.34 6.84 2.11
CA LEU A 192 -4.51 7.90 1.53
C LEU A 192 -3.35 7.33 0.71
N ASN A 193 -2.63 6.33 1.26
CA ASN A 193 -1.53 5.68 0.55
C ASN A 193 -2.01 4.88 -0.66
N LEU A 194 -3.17 4.22 -0.56
CA LEU A 194 -3.78 3.53 -1.70
C LEU A 194 -4.15 4.50 -2.83
N ILE A 195 -4.68 5.69 -2.51
CA ILE A 195 -4.99 6.71 -3.51
C ILE A 195 -3.73 7.20 -4.19
N GLY A 196 -2.67 7.50 -3.43
CA GLY A 196 -1.39 7.91 -3.99
C GLY A 196 -0.80 6.84 -4.91
N GLY A 197 -0.82 5.60 -4.47
CA GLY A 197 -0.37 4.47 -5.27
C GLY A 197 -1.24 4.20 -6.50
N PHE A 198 -2.57 4.28 -6.35
CA PHE A 198 -3.53 4.04 -7.42
C PHE A 198 -3.39 5.03 -8.58
N GLN A 199 -3.30 6.32 -8.27
CA GLN A 199 -3.18 7.38 -9.28
C GLN A 199 -1.88 7.28 -10.09
N ALA A 200 -0.80 6.84 -9.43
CA ALA A 200 0.52 6.78 -10.04
C ALA A 200 0.82 5.44 -10.70
N LEU A 201 0.40 4.35 -10.08
CA LEU A 201 0.97 3.03 -10.32
C LEU A 201 -0.09 1.95 -10.62
N GLY A 202 -1.38 2.30 -10.49
CA GLY A 202 -2.50 1.34 -10.56
C GLY A 202 -2.72 0.57 -9.25
N THR A 203 -3.86 -0.10 -9.16
CA THR A 203 -4.30 -0.79 -7.93
C THR A 203 -3.38 -1.92 -7.52
N LEU A 204 -2.91 -2.72 -8.47
CA LEU A 204 -2.04 -3.86 -8.20
C LEU A 204 -0.75 -3.44 -7.50
N LEU A 205 -0.09 -2.39 -8.03
CA LEU A 205 1.19 -1.94 -7.49
C LEU A 205 1.00 -1.18 -6.18
N ALA A 206 -0.09 -0.42 -6.03
CA ALA A 206 -0.39 0.30 -4.79
C ALA A 206 -0.50 -0.64 -3.58
N VAL A 207 -1.27 -1.72 -3.71
CA VAL A 207 -1.40 -2.75 -2.68
C VAL A 207 -0.11 -3.54 -2.53
N GLY A 208 0.51 -3.92 -3.64
CA GLY A 208 1.72 -4.74 -3.63
C GLY A 208 2.91 -4.06 -2.96
N ILE A 209 3.16 -2.76 -3.24
CA ILE A 209 4.28 -2.02 -2.62
C ILE A 209 4.03 -1.74 -1.13
N MET A 210 2.78 -1.69 -0.71
CA MET A 210 2.42 -1.56 0.70
C MET A 210 2.58 -2.89 1.45
N MET A 211 2.13 -4.02 0.88
CA MET A 211 2.02 -5.28 1.61
C MET A 211 3.24 -6.20 1.46
N LEU A 212 3.79 -6.40 0.24
CA LEU A 212 4.89 -7.35 0.03
C LEU A 212 6.14 -7.00 0.85
N PRO A 213 6.64 -5.75 0.84
CA PRO A 213 7.79 -5.38 1.65
C PRO A 213 7.54 -5.52 3.15
N ALA A 214 6.31 -5.25 3.61
CA ALA A 214 5.94 -5.45 5.01
C ALA A 214 6.02 -6.93 5.40
N VAL A 215 5.51 -7.84 4.57
CA VAL A 215 5.61 -9.29 4.82
C VAL A 215 7.07 -9.77 4.76
N ILE A 216 7.87 -9.29 3.79
CA ILE A 216 9.29 -9.58 3.69
C ILE A 216 10.00 -9.21 5.00
N SER A 217 9.72 -8.01 5.54
CA SER A 217 10.40 -7.51 6.74
C SER A 217 10.24 -8.41 7.97
N ARG A 218 9.14 -9.18 8.05
CA ARG A 218 8.85 -10.10 9.14
C ARG A 218 9.85 -11.25 9.23
N PHE A 219 10.47 -11.62 8.11
CA PHE A 219 11.51 -12.66 8.08
C PHE A 219 12.88 -12.13 8.47
N TRP A 220 13.09 -10.80 8.51
CA TRP A 220 14.38 -10.17 8.76
C TRP A 220 14.48 -9.46 10.11
N ALA A 221 13.32 -9.07 10.69
CA ALA A 221 13.29 -8.28 11.92
C ALA A 221 12.22 -8.78 12.90
N ARG A 222 12.45 -8.50 14.19
CA ARG A 222 11.52 -8.84 15.28
C ARG A 222 10.85 -7.61 15.87
N ASP A 223 11.50 -6.48 15.84
CA ASP A 223 11.00 -5.20 16.36
C ASP A 223 10.38 -4.35 15.24
N ILE A 224 9.38 -3.56 15.56
CA ILE A 224 8.58 -2.79 14.61
C ILE A 224 9.44 -1.78 13.83
N THR A 225 10.37 -1.12 14.52
CA THR A 225 11.22 -0.08 13.90
C THR A 225 12.13 -0.67 12.82
N THR A 226 12.80 -1.78 13.13
CA THR A 226 13.64 -2.49 12.14
C THR A 226 12.80 -3.08 11.02
N MET A 227 11.59 -3.61 11.32
CA MET A 227 10.68 -4.11 10.28
C MET A 227 10.32 -3.00 9.28
N ILE A 228 10.02 -1.79 9.77
CA ILE A 228 9.73 -0.64 8.90
C ILE A 228 10.96 -0.29 8.05
N GLY A 229 12.15 -0.24 8.64
CA GLY A 229 13.38 0.04 7.89
C GLY A 229 13.65 -0.99 6.79
N VAL A 230 13.51 -2.28 7.10
CA VAL A 230 13.65 -3.37 6.12
C VAL A 230 12.57 -3.28 5.04
N ALA A 231 11.32 -2.99 5.41
CA ALA A 231 10.23 -2.86 4.46
C ALA A 231 10.47 -1.70 3.48
N ILE A 232 10.89 -0.54 3.96
CA ILE A 232 11.26 0.62 3.12
C ILE A 232 12.40 0.23 2.17
N GLY A 233 13.46 -0.42 2.69
CA GLY A 233 14.59 -0.87 1.88
C GLY A 233 14.17 -1.84 0.78
N CYS A 234 13.37 -2.85 1.11
CA CYS A 234 12.85 -3.81 0.14
C CYS A 234 11.95 -3.15 -0.92
N ALA A 235 11.09 -2.21 -0.52
CA ALA A 235 10.26 -1.46 -1.45
C ALA A 235 11.10 -0.60 -2.41
N ALA A 236 12.11 0.10 -1.89
CA ALA A 236 13.02 0.91 -2.69
C ALA A 236 13.82 0.06 -3.68
N ILE A 237 14.36 -1.09 -3.24
CA ILE A 237 15.06 -2.04 -4.12
C ILE A 237 14.12 -2.58 -5.19
N SER A 238 12.88 -2.95 -4.82
CA SER A 238 11.88 -3.46 -5.77
C SER A 238 11.49 -2.39 -6.80
N GLY A 239 11.33 -1.14 -6.37
CA GLY A 239 11.05 -0.02 -7.26
C GLY A 239 12.17 0.23 -8.26
N TYR A 240 13.39 0.34 -7.77
CA TYR A 240 14.57 0.57 -8.62
C TYR A 240 14.83 -0.59 -9.59
N ALA A 241 14.95 -1.82 -9.07
CA ALA A 241 15.25 -2.99 -9.88
C ALA A 241 14.09 -3.35 -10.82
N GLY A 242 12.83 -3.17 -10.38
CA GLY A 242 11.65 -3.40 -11.21
C GLY A 242 11.54 -2.44 -12.37
N LEU A 243 11.89 -1.15 -12.19
CA LEU A 243 11.96 -0.17 -13.27
C LEU A 243 13.06 -0.53 -14.28
N LEU A 244 14.23 -0.99 -13.83
CA LEU A 244 15.29 -1.47 -14.72
C LEU A 244 14.87 -2.69 -15.52
N VAL A 245 14.25 -3.67 -14.89
CA VAL A 245 13.72 -4.87 -15.58
C VAL A 245 12.66 -4.46 -16.60
N SER A 246 11.76 -3.57 -16.26
CA SER A 246 10.75 -3.01 -17.15
C SER A 246 11.39 -2.37 -18.40
N TYR A 247 12.40 -1.54 -18.19
CA TYR A 247 13.09 -0.83 -19.26
C TYR A 247 13.81 -1.79 -20.22
N HIS A 248 14.59 -2.76 -19.70
CA HIS A 248 15.38 -3.67 -20.51
C HIS A 248 14.57 -4.79 -21.18
N ALA A 249 13.51 -5.26 -20.52
CA ALA A 249 12.67 -6.35 -21.01
C ALA A 249 11.41 -5.88 -21.74
N ASN A 250 11.15 -4.56 -21.82
CA ASN A 250 9.92 -3.98 -22.37
C ASN A 250 8.65 -4.53 -21.70
N LEU A 251 8.70 -4.72 -20.38
CA LEU A 251 7.57 -5.22 -19.59
C LEU A 251 6.80 -4.06 -18.96
N PRO A 252 5.50 -4.23 -18.65
CA PRO A 252 4.76 -3.26 -17.87
C PRO A 252 5.43 -3.01 -16.52
N SER A 253 5.68 -1.75 -16.16
CA SER A 253 6.49 -1.36 -15.01
C SER A 253 5.87 -1.77 -13.66
N GLY A 254 4.55 -1.66 -13.50
CA GLY A 254 3.85 -2.09 -12.29
C GLY A 254 4.07 -3.57 -11.97
N PRO A 255 3.68 -4.49 -12.87
CA PRO A 255 3.95 -5.91 -12.71
C PRO A 255 5.43 -6.25 -12.52
N ALA A 256 6.36 -5.58 -13.22
CA ALA A 256 7.80 -5.82 -13.06
C ALA A 256 8.29 -5.53 -11.64
N ILE A 257 7.85 -4.41 -11.03
CA ILE A 257 8.17 -4.06 -9.65
C ILE A 257 7.63 -5.12 -8.68
N ILE A 258 6.39 -5.57 -8.88
CA ILE A 258 5.77 -6.60 -8.02
C ILE A 258 6.47 -7.95 -8.17
N LEU A 259 6.89 -8.34 -9.38
CA LEU A 259 7.64 -9.57 -9.58
C LEU A 259 9.00 -9.53 -8.87
N VAL A 260 9.72 -8.41 -8.93
CA VAL A 260 10.96 -8.25 -8.15
C VAL A 260 10.70 -8.35 -6.65
N ALA A 261 9.65 -7.69 -6.14
CA ALA A 261 9.25 -7.84 -4.74
C ALA A 261 8.88 -9.30 -4.40
N GLY A 262 8.21 -10.02 -5.32
CA GLY A 262 7.89 -11.43 -5.19
C GLY A 262 9.13 -12.32 -5.11
N VAL A 263 10.17 -12.04 -5.91
CA VAL A 263 11.47 -12.73 -5.81
C VAL A 263 12.13 -12.46 -4.46
N LEU A 264 12.15 -11.20 -4.00
CA LEU A 264 12.67 -10.85 -2.67
C LEU A 264 11.90 -11.57 -1.56
N TYR A 265 10.56 -11.69 -1.71
CA TYR A 265 9.74 -12.45 -0.78
C TYR A 265 10.12 -13.93 -0.75
N ALA A 266 10.23 -14.58 -1.92
CA ALA A 266 10.61 -15.99 -2.02
C ALA A 266 12.00 -16.25 -1.39
N LEU A 267 12.96 -15.38 -1.66
CA LEU A 267 14.29 -15.43 -1.02
C LEU A 267 14.20 -15.26 0.49
N SER A 268 13.35 -14.34 0.97
CA SER A 268 13.17 -14.08 2.40
C SER A 268 12.50 -15.26 3.12
N VAL A 269 11.56 -15.94 2.49
CA VAL A 269 10.95 -17.17 3.02
C VAL A 269 12.00 -18.28 3.21
N VAL A 270 12.96 -18.40 2.29
CA VAL A 270 14.01 -19.42 2.36
C VAL A 270 15.10 -19.02 3.33
N PHE A 271 15.65 -17.81 3.22
CA PHE A 271 16.87 -17.37 3.89
C PHE A 271 16.65 -16.49 5.13
N GLY A 272 15.43 -16.03 5.38
CA GLY A 272 15.13 -15.08 6.45
C GLY A 272 15.54 -15.60 7.84
N PRO A 273 16.31 -14.84 8.62
CA PRO A 273 16.79 -15.28 9.93
C PRO A 273 15.70 -15.44 10.98
N VAL A 274 14.54 -14.85 10.76
CA VAL A 274 13.39 -14.92 11.67
C VAL A 274 12.31 -15.82 11.07
N GLY A 275 12.47 -17.15 11.29
CA GLY A 275 11.45 -18.12 10.86
C GLY A 275 11.50 -18.52 9.38
N GLY A 276 12.63 -18.29 8.69
CA GLY A 276 12.84 -18.80 7.33
C GLY A 276 13.05 -20.31 7.31
N LEU A 277 12.72 -20.94 6.17
CA LEU A 277 12.74 -22.40 6.02
C LEU A 277 14.09 -23.02 6.35
N LEU A 278 15.18 -22.41 5.94
CA LEU A 278 16.54 -22.91 6.26
C LEU A 278 16.82 -22.90 7.76
N TRP A 279 16.38 -21.86 8.46
CA TRP A 279 16.60 -21.76 9.91
C TRP A 279 15.69 -22.69 10.71
N LEU A 280 14.51 -23.03 10.19
CA LEU A 280 13.63 -24.03 10.78
C LEU A 280 14.16 -25.46 10.55
N ALA A 281 14.87 -25.71 9.45
CA ALA A 281 15.43 -27.01 9.12
C ALA A 281 16.76 -27.29 9.87
N LEU A 282 17.46 -26.26 10.37
CA LEU A 282 18.65 -26.43 11.17
C LEU A 282 18.27 -26.87 12.60
N PRO A 283 18.94 -27.92 13.16
CA PRO A 283 18.65 -28.36 14.50
C PRO A 283 18.89 -27.22 15.49
N GLN A 284 17.84 -26.78 16.15
CA GLN A 284 17.94 -25.80 17.22
C GLN A 284 18.69 -26.49 18.36
N ARG A 285 19.88 -26.00 18.72
CA ARG A 285 20.53 -26.38 19.96
C ARG A 285 19.62 -25.95 21.11
N HIS A 286 18.92 -26.89 21.71
CA HIS A 286 18.32 -26.68 23.02
C HIS A 286 19.44 -26.34 23.98
N LEU A 287 19.52 -25.08 24.38
CA LEU A 287 20.25 -24.69 25.56
C LEU A 287 19.42 -25.23 26.73
N GLU A 288 19.69 -26.46 27.12
CA GLU A 288 19.34 -26.99 28.44
C GLU A 288 20.15 -26.18 29.45
N ALA A 289 19.48 -25.31 30.19
CA ALA A 289 20.00 -24.68 31.40
C ALA A 289 19.20 -25.17 32.59
#